data_5d7973a14f2166a2b5e0e482dbd37f00
#
_entry.id   5d7973a14f2166a2b5e0e482dbd37f00
#
_cell.length_a   1.000
_cell.length_b   1.000
_cell.length_c   1.000
_cell.angle_alpha   90.00
_cell.angle_beta   90.00
_cell.angle_gamma   90.00
#
_symmetry.space_group_name_H-M   'P 1'
#
loop_
_entity.id
_entity.type
_entity.pdbx_description
1 polymer ?
#
loop_
_entity_poly.entity_id
_entity_poly.type
_entity_poly.pdbx_seq_one_letter_code
_entity_poly.pdbx_strand_id
1 'polypeptide(L)'
;NRESVIPNMEKAEENYKVPNLEKGIAVLEYLSLHTQGETLQDIKSALDISQTTAYRILNTLVRLDYLIYNEDTKRYKLSRKLLTLGFRSLNEHNLLETVLPRLRDLRDQVKETACFGVLGDRKGIFIEQAQGHHTFRFILSPGKPFDLHCSAPGKAIMAYLPNTVRDRYLSYMEFTRYNARTITT
;
A
#
# COMPACT_ATOMS: atom_id res chain seq x y z
N ASN A 1 -35.70 -6.47 -2.48
CA ASN A 1 -35.13 -6.42 -3.82
C ASN A 1 -34.36 -5.13 -3.98
N ARG A 2 -33.07 -5.16 -3.68
CA ARG A 2 -32.09 -4.18 -4.15
C ARG A 2 -31.08 -4.95 -4.99
N GLU A 3 -31.42 -5.17 -6.24
CA GLU A 3 -30.45 -5.51 -7.26
C GLU A 3 -29.57 -4.27 -7.46
N SER A 4 -28.36 -4.35 -6.97
CA SER A 4 -27.32 -3.36 -7.24
C SER A 4 -26.94 -3.49 -8.72
N VAL A 5 -27.36 -2.54 -9.51
CA VAL A 5 -26.88 -2.30 -10.87
C VAL A 5 -25.39 -1.97 -10.75
N ILE A 6 -24.54 -2.98 -10.96
CA ILE A 6 -23.11 -2.76 -11.17
C ILE A 6 -22.97 -2.48 -12.67
N PRO A 7 -22.60 -1.26 -13.10
CA PRO A 7 -22.33 -1.00 -14.51
C PRO A 7 -21.17 -1.88 -14.98
N ASN A 8 -21.23 -2.32 -16.21
CA ASN A 8 -20.23 -3.12 -16.90
C ASN A 8 -18.86 -2.39 -16.83
N MET A 9 -17.97 -2.84 -15.94
CA MET A 9 -16.78 -2.09 -15.53
C MET A 9 -15.80 -1.83 -16.68
N GLU A 10 -15.71 -2.70 -17.68
CA GLU A 10 -14.74 -2.54 -18.78
C GLU A 10 -15.06 -1.37 -19.73
N LYS A 11 -16.32 -1.00 -19.93
CA LYS A 11 -16.71 0.18 -20.71
C LYS A 11 -16.82 1.46 -19.90
N ALA A 12 -16.91 1.35 -18.58
CA ALA A 12 -16.94 2.49 -17.66
C ALA A 12 -15.53 3.05 -17.39
N GLU A 13 -14.48 2.22 -17.46
CA GLU A 13 -13.11 2.62 -17.14
C GLU A 13 -12.55 3.74 -18.04
N GLU A 14 -12.92 3.79 -19.31
CA GLU A 14 -12.44 4.87 -20.22
C GLU A 14 -13.09 6.23 -19.96
N ASN A 15 -14.33 6.27 -19.48
CA ASN A 15 -15.10 7.51 -19.35
C ASN A 15 -14.83 8.28 -18.04
N TYR A 16 -14.14 7.68 -17.05
CA TYR A 16 -13.90 8.30 -15.74
C TYR A 16 -12.43 8.55 -15.42
N LYS A 17 -11.53 8.40 -16.39
CA LYS A 17 -10.11 8.68 -16.19
C LYS A 17 -9.87 10.17 -15.97
N VAL A 18 -9.17 10.50 -14.89
CA VAL A 18 -8.65 11.83 -14.61
C VAL A 18 -7.12 11.79 -14.67
N PRO A 19 -6.50 11.91 -15.85
CA PRO A 19 -5.08 11.59 -16.05
C PRO A 19 -4.13 12.35 -15.12
N ASN A 20 -4.47 13.60 -14.77
CA ASN A 20 -3.63 14.40 -13.87
C ASN A 20 -3.75 13.95 -12.41
N LEU A 21 -4.88 13.39 -12.00
CA LEU A 21 -5.04 12.79 -10.68
C LEU A 21 -4.25 11.49 -10.58
N GLU A 22 -4.35 10.62 -11.59
CA GLU A 22 -3.58 9.37 -11.67
C GLU A 22 -2.07 9.65 -11.60
N LYS A 23 -1.59 10.62 -12.38
CA LYS A 23 -0.19 11.06 -12.35
C LYS A 23 0.21 11.64 -10.99
N GLY A 24 -0.68 12.36 -10.32
CA GLY A 24 -0.45 12.89 -8.98
C GLY A 24 -0.29 11.79 -7.95
N ILE A 25 -1.13 10.75 -8.00
CA ILE A 25 -1.02 9.57 -7.15
C ILE A 25 0.28 8.82 -7.45
N ALA A 26 0.60 8.58 -8.73
CA ALA A 26 1.85 7.93 -9.14
C ALA A 26 3.10 8.67 -8.64
N VAL A 27 3.09 10.01 -8.59
CA VAL A 27 4.17 10.81 -7.97
C VAL A 27 4.32 10.50 -6.47
N LEU A 28 3.20 10.40 -5.73
CA LEU A 28 3.25 10.08 -4.31
C LEU A 28 3.77 8.64 -4.08
N GLU A 29 3.32 7.69 -4.87
CA GLU A 29 3.78 6.29 -4.82
C GLU A 29 5.27 6.18 -5.15
N TYR A 30 5.72 6.84 -6.22
CA TYR A 30 7.13 6.88 -6.60
C TYR A 30 8.01 7.44 -5.47
N LEU A 31 7.63 8.58 -4.91
CA LEU A 31 8.37 9.20 -3.80
C LEU A 31 8.32 8.39 -2.50
N SER A 32 7.34 7.51 -2.32
CA SER A 32 7.29 6.61 -1.16
C SER A 32 8.45 5.61 -1.13
N LEU A 33 8.98 5.27 -2.29
CA LEU A 33 10.12 4.37 -2.45
C LEU A 33 11.48 5.12 -2.38
N HIS A 34 11.47 6.46 -2.44
CA HIS A 34 12.66 7.31 -2.50
C HIS A 34 12.76 8.24 -1.30
N THR A 35 13.14 7.69 -0.15
CA THR A 35 13.15 8.38 1.15
C THR A 35 14.03 9.63 1.21
N GLN A 36 15.07 9.71 0.36
CA GLN A 36 15.92 10.90 0.24
C GLN A 36 15.31 12.01 -0.60
N GLY A 37 14.16 11.69 -1.22
CA GLY A 37 13.47 12.58 -2.15
C GLY A 37 14.14 12.61 -3.53
N GLU A 38 13.41 13.16 -4.51
CA GLU A 38 13.83 13.20 -5.91
C GLU A 38 13.64 14.58 -6.52
N THR A 39 14.43 14.88 -7.57
CA THR A 39 14.28 16.14 -8.32
C THR A 39 13.11 16.03 -9.30
N LEU A 40 12.65 17.20 -9.80
CA LEU A 40 11.63 17.23 -10.85
C LEU A 40 12.06 16.42 -12.08
N GLN A 41 13.36 16.44 -12.42
CA GLN A 41 13.87 15.73 -13.59
C GLN A 41 13.83 14.22 -13.40
N ASP A 42 14.16 13.72 -12.19
CA ASP A 42 14.12 12.29 -11.87
C ASP A 42 12.67 11.78 -11.92
N ILE A 43 11.75 12.51 -11.27
CA ILE A 43 10.33 12.17 -11.22
C ILE A 43 9.71 12.14 -12.62
N LYS A 44 9.97 13.19 -13.43
CA LYS A 44 9.45 13.26 -14.79
C LYS A 44 9.94 12.09 -15.65
N SER A 45 11.22 11.74 -15.53
CA SER A 45 11.83 10.65 -16.30
C SER A 45 11.32 9.29 -15.86
N ALA A 46 11.18 9.07 -14.55
CA ALA A 46 10.69 7.79 -14.01
C ALA A 46 9.23 7.51 -14.35
N LEU A 47 8.39 8.55 -14.41
CA LEU A 47 6.96 8.43 -14.64
C LEU A 47 6.53 8.74 -16.09
N ASP A 48 7.47 9.01 -16.97
CA ASP A 48 7.23 9.39 -18.37
C ASP A 48 6.18 10.49 -18.54
N ILE A 49 6.33 11.58 -17.79
CA ILE A 49 5.43 12.73 -17.84
C ILE A 49 6.15 13.98 -18.33
N SER A 50 5.42 14.86 -19.02
CA SER A 50 6.01 16.11 -19.51
C SER A 50 6.46 17.00 -18.36
N GLN A 51 7.52 17.78 -18.56
CA GLN A 51 8.05 18.70 -17.56
C GLN A 51 7.01 19.67 -17.01
N THR A 52 6.16 20.21 -17.87
CA THR A 52 5.07 21.11 -17.47
C THR A 52 4.06 20.41 -16.58
N THR A 53 3.69 19.16 -16.91
CA THR A 53 2.75 18.37 -16.09
C THR A 53 3.38 18.04 -14.74
N ALA A 54 4.62 17.55 -14.71
CA ALA A 54 5.34 17.25 -13.48
C ALA A 54 5.40 18.48 -12.57
N TYR A 55 5.82 19.63 -13.11
CA TYR A 55 5.92 20.88 -12.37
C TYR A 55 4.58 21.30 -11.75
N ARG A 56 3.49 21.23 -12.50
CA ARG A 56 2.15 21.61 -12.02
C ARG A 56 1.66 20.65 -10.92
N ILE A 57 1.88 19.34 -11.08
CA ILE A 57 1.51 18.33 -10.08
C ILE A 57 2.31 18.56 -8.80
N LEU A 58 3.64 18.67 -8.89
CA LEU A 58 4.52 18.83 -7.74
C LEU A 58 4.19 20.11 -6.95
N ASN A 59 4.01 21.25 -7.63
CA ASN A 59 3.60 22.48 -6.95
C ASN A 59 2.21 22.38 -6.31
N THR A 60 1.28 21.68 -6.94
CA THR A 60 -0.04 21.44 -6.35
C THR A 60 0.08 20.61 -5.07
N LEU A 61 0.87 19.54 -5.10
CA LEU A 61 1.07 18.67 -3.94
C LEU A 61 1.84 19.39 -2.82
N VAL A 62 2.81 20.25 -3.14
CA VAL A 62 3.50 21.10 -2.15
C VAL A 62 2.52 22.09 -1.54
N ARG A 63 1.74 22.82 -2.35
CA ARG A 63 0.72 23.77 -1.86
C ARG A 63 -0.35 23.15 -0.99
N LEU A 64 -0.65 21.87 -1.25
CA LEU A 64 -1.59 21.08 -0.46
C LEU A 64 -0.91 20.35 0.72
N ASP A 65 0.37 20.62 0.98
CA ASP A 65 1.18 20.00 2.06
C ASP A 65 1.34 18.48 1.98
N TYR A 66 1.15 17.87 0.82
CA TYR A 66 1.45 16.44 0.61
C TYR A 66 2.92 16.19 0.30
N LEU A 67 3.60 17.18 -0.26
CA LEU A 67 5.05 17.16 -0.48
C LEU A 67 5.74 18.31 0.24
N ILE A 68 7.01 18.10 0.54
CA ILE A 68 7.96 19.12 1.01
C ILE A 68 8.97 19.31 -0.12
N TYR A 69 9.22 20.57 -0.51
CA TYR A 69 10.28 20.93 -1.43
C TYR A 69 11.44 21.52 -0.65
N ASN A 70 12.65 21.01 -0.91
CA ASN A 70 13.89 21.54 -0.36
C ASN A 70 14.57 22.41 -1.42
N GLU A 71 14.72 23.68 -1.12
CA GLU A 71 15.29 24.68 -2.06
C GLU A 71 16.79 24.47 -2.33
N ASP A 72 17.54 23.98 -1.37
CA ASP A 72 18.99 23.77 -1.51
C ASP A 72 19.28 22.55 -2.40
N THR A 73 18.59 21.46 -2.18
CA THR A 73 18.81 20.20 -2.91
C THR A 73 17.90 20.05 -4.14
N LYS A 74 16.93 20.97 -4.35
CA LYS A 74 15.91 20.91 -5.40
C LYS A 74 15.11 19.59 -5.42
N ARG A 75 14.96 18.94 -4.24
CA ARG A 75 14.30 17.66 -4.10
C ARG A 75 12.93 17.79 -3.45
N TYR A 76 12.01 16.94 -3.91
CA TYR A 76 10.67 16.77 -3.38
C TYR A 76 10.63 15.49 -2.52
N LYS A 77 10.02 15.58 -1.34
CA LYS A 77 9.81 14.44 -0.41
C LYS A 77 8.35 14.37 0.02
N LEU A 78 7.90 13.18 0.41
CA LEU A 78 6.61 13.03 1.06
C LEU A 78 6.56 13.81 2.37
N SER A 79 5.46 14.51 2.62
CA SER A 79 5.21 15.15 3.91
C SER A 79 4.56 14.19 4.90
N ARG A 80 4.62 14.55 6.18
CA ARG A 80 3.95 13.80 7.26
C ARG A 80 2.43 13.91 7.25
N LYS A 81 1.85 14.80 6.44
CA LYS A 81 0.40 14.90 6.25
C LYS A 81 -0.23 13.59 5.78
N LEU A 82 0.50 12.80 4.98
CA LEU A 82 0.05 11.48 4.53
C LEU A 82 -0.19 10.52 5.71
N LEU A 83 0.57 10.64 6.81
CA LEU A 83 0.35 9.85 8.02
C LEU A 83 -1.03 10.14 8.63
N THR A 84 -1.47 11.41 8.61
CA THR A 84 -2.79 11.78 9.14
C THR A 84 -3.92 11.08 8.39
N LEU A 85 -3.81 10.94 7.06
CA LEU A 85 -4.78 10.21 6.26
C LEU A 85 -4.70 8.71 6.54
N GLY A 86 -3.49 8.15 6.55
CA GLY A 86 -3.26 6.74 6.81
C GLY A 86 -3.76 6.31 8.20
N PHE A 87 -3.43 7.07 9.24
CA PHE A 87 -3.90 6.77 10.60
C PHE A 87 -5.43 6.85 10.73
N ARG A 88 -6.07 7.82 10.07
CA ARG A 88 -7.54 7.89 10.08
C ARG A 88 -8.19 6.68 9.42
N SER A 89 -7.60 6.13 8.39
CA SER A 89 -8.11 4.92 7.74
C SER A 89 -7.96 3.65 8.59
N LEU A 90 -7.05 3.67 9.57
CA LEU A 90 -6.83 2.55 10.51
C LEU A 90 -7.64 2.68 11.80
N ASN A 91 -8.07 3.91 12.14
CA ASN A 91 -8.60 4.24 13.47
C ASN A 91 -10.09 3.96 13.69
N GLU A 92 -10.76 3.21 12.82
CA GLU A 92 -12.18 2.91 13.04
C GLU A 92 -12.46 2.13 14.34
N HIS A 93 -11.44 1.47 14.97
CA HIS A 93 -11.65 0.62 16.16
C HIS A 93 -10.45 0.51 17.14
N ASN A 94 -9.56 1.50 17.28
CA ASN A 94 -8.35 1.35 18.13
C ASN A 94 -7.56 0.06 17.81
N LEU A 95 -7.50 -0.28 16.53
CA LEU A 95 -7.02 -1.57 16.03
C LEU A 95 -5.60 -1.87 16.53
N LEU A 96 -4.71 -0.88 16.49
CA LEU A 96 -3.32 -1.05 16.92
C LEU A 96 -3.20 -1.27 18.43
N GLU A 97 -3.99 -0.59 19.24
CA GLU A 97 -4.00 -0.77 20.70
C GLU A 97 -4.44 -2.18 21.09
N THR A 98 -5.39 -2.74 20.34
CA THR A 98 -5.88 -4.10 20.56
C THR A 98 -4.88 -5.15 20.08
N VAL A 99 -4.23 -4.92 18.95
CA VAL A 99 -3.38 -5.91 18.28
C VAL A 99 -1.99 -6.00 18.90
N LEU A 100 -1.38 -4.88 19.29
CA LEU A 100 0.00 -4.85 19.82
C LEU A 100 0.26 -5.81 20.99
N PRO A 101 -0.59 -5.88 22.04
CA PRO A 101 -0.41 -6.86 23.11
C PRO A 101 -0.42 -8.30 22.58
N ARG A 102 -1.34 -8.61 21.68
CA ARG A 102 -1.46 -9.97 21.09
C ARG A 102 -0.26 -10.36 20.22
N LEU A 103 0.30 -9.39 19.49
CA LEU A 103 1.53 -9.63 18.73
C LEU A 103 2.72 -9.91 19.64
N ARG A 104 2.82 -9.20 20.79
CA ARG A 104 3.87 -9.43 21.78
C ARG A 104 3.74 -10.81 22.42
N ASP A 105 2.53 -11.16 22.82
CA ASP A 105 2.23 -12.50 23.40
C ASP A 105 2.61 -13.61 22.41
N LEU A 106 2.22 -13.46 21.13
CA LEU A 106 2.55 -14.42 20.08
C LEU A 106 4.06 -14.51 19.87
N ARG A 107 4.76 -13.37 19.73
CA ARG A 107 6.22 -13.33 19.63
C ARG A 107 6.89 -14.06 20.80
N ASP A 108 6.41 -13.82 22.02
CA ASP A 108 7.02 -14.40 23.22
C ASP A 108 6.78 -15.92 23.34
N GLN A 109 5.67 -16.41 22.75
CA GLN A 109 5.38 -17.84 22.66
C GLN A 109 6.22 -18.52 21.58
N VAL A 110 6.28 -17.96 20.37
CA VAL A 110 6.95 -18.60 19.24
C VAL A 110 8.42 -18.20 19.10
N LYS A 111 8.88 -17.18 19.83
CA LYS A 111 10.24 -16.58 19.80
C LYS A 111 10.61 -15.91 18.48
N GLU A 112 9.71 -15.86 17.52
CA GLU A 112 9.90 -15.28 16.20
C GLU A 112 9.19 -13.92 16.05
N THR A 113 9.49 -13.18 14.98
CA THR A 113 8.79 -11.92 14.68
C THR A 113 7.32 -12.20 14.35
N ALA A 114 6.42 -11.59 15.11
CA ALA A 114 4.99 -11.63 14.86
C ALA A 114 4.57 -10.36 14.11
N CYS A 115 3.82 -10.52 13.01
CA CYS A 115 3.40 -9.42 12.15
C CYS A 115 1.89 -9.33 12.06
N PHE A 116 1.38 -8.10 11.98
CA PHE A 116 -0.01 -7.82 11.70
C PHE A 116 -0.16 -7.15 10.35
N GLY A 117 -1.07 -7.67 9.54
CA GLY A 117 -1.42 -7.12 8.25
C GLY A 117 -2.93 -7.05 8.08
N VAL A 118 -3.37 -6.10 7.28
CA VAL A 118 -4.77 -5.92 6.90
C VAL A 118 -4.97 -6.20 5.42
N LEU A 119 -6.20 -6.52 5.06
CA LEU A 119 -6.58 -6.68 3.67
C LEU A 119 -6.69 -5.30 3.02
N GLY A 120 -5.92 -5.08 1.95
CA GLY A 120 -6.08 -3.96 1.04
C GLY A 120 -6.95 -4.33 -0.17
N ASP A 121 -7.01 -3.46 -1.16
CA ASP A 121 -7.83 -3.70 -2.35
C ASP A 121 -7.35 -4.88 -3.19
N ARG A 122 -6.07 -4.97 -3.49
CA ARG A 122 -5.47 -6.06 -4.31
C ARG A 122 -4.44 -6.89 -3.57
N LYS A 123 -3.85 -6.36 -2.52
CA LYS A 123 -2.79 -6.98 -1.70
C LYS A 123 -3.08 -6.78 -0.23
N GLY A 124 -2.50 -7.59 0.63
CA GLY A 124 -2.45 -7.27 2.04
C GLY A 124 -1.38 -6.20 2.30
N ILE A 125 -1.51 -5.48 3.41
CA ILE A 125 -0.56 -4.44 3.83
C ILE A 125 -0.14 -4.74 5.26
N PHE A 126 1.17 -4.82 5.52
CA PHE A 126 1.70 -4.93 6.88
C PHE A 126 1.54 -3.61 7.62
N ILE A 127 0.94 -3.66 8.79
CA ILE A 127 0.66 -2.47 9.60
C ILE A 127 1.59 -2.39 10.80
N GLU A 128 1.88 -3.53 11.45
CA GLU A 128 2.66 -3.54 12.67
C GLU A 128 3.40 -4.88 12.85
N GLN A 129 4.45 -4.87 13.68
CA GLN A 129 5.19 -6.09 14.05
C GLN A 129 5.70 -6.02 15.49
N ALA A 130 5.75 -7.16 16.13
CA ALA A 130 6.53 -7.40 17.35
C ALA A 130 7.78 -8.20 16.96
N GLN A 131 8.94 -7.57 16.99
CA GLN A 131 10.20 -8.18 16.55
C GLN A 131 10.62 -9.32 17.48
N GLY A 132 11.04 -10.44 16.89
CA GLY A 132 11.65 -11.57 17.60
C GLY A 132 12.97 -11.20 18.30
N HIS A 133 13.40 -12.01 19.24
CA HIS A 133 14.59 -11.75 20.04
C HIS A 133 15.89 -12.31 19.43
N HIS A 134 15.80 -13.06 18.32
CA HIS A 134 16.97 -13.60 17.65
C HIS A 134 17.83 -12.51 16.98
N THR A 135 19.15 -12.71 16.95
CA THR A 135 20.08 -11.82 16.26
C THR A 135 19.75 -11.71 14.77
N PHE A 136 19.44 -12.84 14.12
CA PHE A 136 18.91 -12.89 12.77
C PHE A 136 17.39 -13.03 12.84
N ARG A 137 16.68 -11.98 12.46
CA ARG A 137 15.22 -11.93 12.48
C ARG A 137 14.68 -11.27 11.23
N PHE A 138 13.49 -11.69 10.85
CA PHE A 138 12.77 -11.06 9.76
C PHE A 138 12.17 -9.74 10.24
N ILE A 139 12.46 -8.66 9.53
CA ILE A 139 11.93 -7.31 9.82
C ILE A 139 11.13 -6.85 8.62
N LEU A 140 9.90 -6.43 8.86
CA LEU A 140 9.01 -5.84 7.88
C LEU A 140 8.80 -4.35 8.19
N SER A 141 8.78 -3.54 7.15
CA SER A 141 8.40 -2.14 7.29
C SER A 141 6.87 -2.02 7.24
N PRO A 142 6.23 -1.27 8.15
CA PRO A 142 4.84 -0.89 8.00
C PRO A 142 4.57 -0.25 6.64
N GLY A 143 3.39 -0.54 6.07
CA GLY A 143 3.02 -0.11 4.72
C GLY A 143 3.50 -1.03 3.60
N LYS A 144 4.37 -2.01 3.88
CA LYS A 144 4.85 -2.95 2.86
C LYS A 144 3.70 -3.87 2.41
N PRO A 145 3.42 -3.98 1.09
CA PRO A 145 2.41 -4.89 0.59
C PRO A 145 2.88 -6.35 0.62
N PHE A 146 1.93 -7.28 0.69
CA PHE A 146 2.15 -8.71 0.52
C PHE A 146 1.09 -9.35 -0.36
N ASP A 147 1.48 -10.38 -1.10
CA ASP A 147 0.57 -11.08 -2.00
C ASP A 147 -0.34 -12.04 -1.24
N LEU A 148 -1.62 -12.04 -1.60
CA LEU A 148 -2.64 -12.84 -0.90
C LEU A 148 -2.54 -14.33 -1.25
N HIS A 149 -2.11 -14.69 -2.46
CA HIS A 149 -2.08 -16.08 -2.92
C HIS A 149 -0.90 -16.91 -2.38
N CYS A 150 0.24 -16.28 -2.07
CA CYS A 150 1.47 -17.02 -1.76
C CYS A 150 2.07 -16.73 -0.39
N SER A 151 1.76 -15.60 0.24
CA SER A 151 2.26 -15.29 1.59
C SER A 151 1.48 -16.00 2.69
N ALA A 152 2.11 -16.27 3.85
CA ALA A 152 1.43 -16.88 4.99
C ALA A 152 0.24 -16.03 5.48
N PRO A 153 0.40 -14.71 5.75
CA PRO A 153 -0.73 -13.88 6.17
C PRO A 153 -1.80 -13.76 5.07
N GLY A 154 -1.41 -13.71 3.79
CA GLY A 154 -2.35 -13.65 2.68
C GLY A 154 -3.25 -14.87 2.61
N LYS A 155 -2.67 -16.07 2.68
CA LYS A 155 -3.43 -17.32 2.70
C LYS A 155 -4.34 -17.42 3.91
N ALA A 156 -3.86 -16.98 5.10
CA ALA A 156 -4.68 -16.96 6.30
C ALA A 156 -5.89 -16.03 6.14
N ILE A 157 -5.69 -14.80 5.66
CA ILE A 157 -6.78 -13.86 5.41
C ILE A 157 -7.78 -14.45 4.42
N MET A 158 -7.31 -14.95 3.27
CA MET A 158 -8.17 -15.53 2.24
C MET A 158 -9.00 -16.72 2.75
N ALA A 159 -8.44 -17.54 3.65
CA ALA A 159 -9.13 -18.69 4.21
C ALA A 159 -10.34 -18.32 5.10
N TYR A 160 -10.28 -17.15 5.75
CA TYR A 160 -11.34 -16.68 6.66
C TYR A 160 -12.31 -15.68 6.03
N LEU A 161 -12.08 -15.27 4.79
CA LEU A 161 -13.03 -14.40 4.08
C LEU A 161 -14.33 -15.15 3.76
N PRO A 162 -15.49 -14.47 3.79
CA PRO A 162 -16.73 -14.98 3.22
C PRO A 162 -16.52 -15.38 1.75
N ASN A 163 -17.15 -16.46 1.30
CA ASN A 163 -16.96 -16.99 -0.05
C ASN A 163 -17.14 -15.93 -1.15
N THR A 164 -18.20 -15.13 -1.07
CA THR A 164 -18.49 -14.06 -2.05
C THR A 164 -17.40 -13.00 -2.12
N VAL A 165 -16.79 -12.64 -0.99
CA VAL A 165 -15.68 -11.69 -0.93
C VAL A 165 -14.42 -12.34 -1.47
N ARG A 166 -14.11 -13.56 -1.06
CA ARG A 166 -12.95 -14.31 -1.54
C ARG A 166 -12.98 -14.51 -3.05
N ASP A 167 -14.12 -14.92 -3.61
CA ASP A 167 -14.28 -15.17 -5.04
C ASP A 167 -14.09 -13.88 -5.84
N ARG A 168 -14.53 -12.73 -5.31
CA ARG A 168 -14.24 -11.42 -5.89
C ARG A 168 -12.73 -11.13 -5.92
N TYR A 169 -11.99 -11.41 -4.84
CA TYR A 169 -10.52 -11.23 -4.84
C TYR A 169 -9.83 -12.17 -5.82
N LEU A 170 -10.25 -13.43 -5.90
CA LEU A 170 -9.70 -14.40 -6.83
C LEU A 170 -9.91 -14.01 -8.30
N SER A 171 -11.01 -13.33 -8.63
CA SER A 171 -11.34 -12.97 -10.02
C SER A 171 -10.40 -11.91 -10.63
N TYR A 172 -9.71 -11.10 -9.82
CA TYR A 172 -8.77 -10.09 -10.31
C TYR A 172 -7.36 -10.25 -9.74
N MET A 173 -7.11 -11.32 -9.00
CA MET A 173 -5.81 -11.58 -8.37
C MET A 173 -4.78 -12.01 -9.42
N GLU A 174 -3.61 -11.37 -9.39
CA GLU A 174 -2.46 -11.82 -10.16
C GLU A 174 -1.71 -12.91 -9.41
N PHE A 175 -1.62 -14.09 -9.99
CA PHE A 175 -0.91 -15.25 -9.43
C PHE A 175 0.55 -15.27 -9.87
N THR A 176 1.33 -14.26 -9.45
CA THR A 176 2.75 -14.18 -9.77
C THR A 176 3.52 -15.39 -9.22
N ARG A 177 4.24 -16.08 -10.07
CA ARG A 177 5.04 -17.25 -9.69
C ARG A 177 6.41 -16.81 -9.19
N TYR A 178 6.70 -17.04 -7.91
CA TYR A 178 7.99 -16.75 -7.29
C TYR A 178 8.92 -17.97 -7.24
N ASN A 179 8.37 -19.19 -7.14
CA ASN A 179 9.12 -20.43 -7.11
C ASN A 179 8.24 -21.61 -7.54
N ALA A 180 8.79 -22.83 -7.55
CA ALA A 180 8.07 -24.03 -7.98
C ALA A 180 6.87 -24.40 -7.08
N ARG A 181 6.82 -23.89 -5.84
CA ARG A 181 5.76 -24.20 -4.87
C ARG A 181 4.71 -23.07 -4.77
N THR A 182 4.88 -21.98 -5.54
CA THR A 182 3.90 -20.89 -5.54
C THR A 182 2.56 -21.37 -6.11
N ILE A 183 1.47 -21.12 -5.40
CA ILE A 183 0.10 -21.37 -5.89
C ILE A 183 -0.17 -20.39 -7.02
N THR A 184 -0.55 -20.88 -8.20
CA THR A 184 -0.78 -20.09 -9.41
C THR A 184 -2.15 -20.32 -10.04
N THR A 185 -2.99 -21.13 -9.39
CA THR A 185 -4.38 -21.41 -9.80
C THR A 185 -5.26 -21.61 -8.59
#